data_fe043116554e51370b79d10ae3715844
#
_entry.id   fe043116554e51370b79d10ae3715844
#
_cell.length_a   1.000
_cell.length_b   1.000
_cell.length_c   1.000
_cell.angle_alpha   90.00
_cell.angle_beta   90.00
_cell.angle_gamma   90.00
#
_symmetry.space_group_name_H-M   'P 1'
#
loop_
_entity.id
_entity.type
_entity.pdbx_description
1 polymer ?
#
loop_
_entity_poly.entity_id
_entity_poly.type
_entity_poly.pdbx_seq_one_letter_code
_entity_poly.pdbx_strand_id
1 'polypeptide(L)'
;MTRRTALMVGVARLLPAYPAKEFWNDKNPSDWNAEEIDLLLNKSPWAKDASISYYGGQNGPLSNSLPGERSRSSRNASSGTSPSAASPAAWKAIIRWQSALPVRLALKAEPSPDTEKFYILNMVGDVPSVGATPDEDAAQRAARFETLKQVTKLEHKGDEILLSRVEVAPKNNLSLAGTLFYFSRGLALRPEDKQATFSTKLGPIDVKCKFTLRDMMYRGNLEL
;
A
#
# COMPACT_ATOMS: atom_id res chain seq x y z
N MET A 1 -13.02 9.51 -68.74
CA MET A 1 -12.54 10.16 -67.47
C MET A 1 -12.89 9.25 -66.32
N THR A 2 -11.95 8.42 -65.86
CA THR A 2 -12.14 7.40 -64.82
C THR A 2 -11.45 7.88 -63.55
N ARG A 3 -12.26 8.22 -62.50
CA ARG A 3 -11.75 8.60 -61.19
C ARG A 3 -11.41 7.31 -60.41
N ARG A 4 -10.15 7.12 -60.13
CA ARG A 4 -9.63 6.08 -59.21
C ARG A 4 -9.71 6.62 -57.79
N THR A 5 -10.57 6.05 -56.98
CA THR A 5 -10.62 6.30 -55.53
C THR A 5 -9.61 5.37 -54.85
N ALA A 6 -8.57 5.94 -54.29
CA ALA A 6 -7.60 5.20 -53.49
C ALA A 6 -8.15 5.01 -52.05
N LEU A 7 -8.44 3.77 -51.68
CA LEU A 7 -8.77 3.40 -50.31
C LEU A 7 -7.45 3.32 -49.48
N MET A 8 -7.27 4.27 -48.60
CA MET A 8 -6.23 4.19 -47.54
C MET A 8 -6.69 3.22 -46.48
N VAL A 9 -6.16 2.02 -46.50
CA VAL A 9 -6.32 1.04 -45.38
C VAL A 9 -5.36 1.45 -44.26
N GLY A 10 -5.92 2.10 -43.26
CA GLY A 10 -5.19 2.39 -42.01
C GLY A 10 -4.93 1.10 -41.24
N VAL A 11 -3.68 0.64 -41.26
CA VAL A 11 -3.25 -0.47 -40.40
C VAL A 11 -3.18 0.06 -38.96
N ALA A 12 -4.26 -0.16 -38.20
CA ALA A 12 -4.23 0.00 -36.75
C ALA A 12 -3.24 -1.05 -36.21
N ARG A 13 -2.07 -0.61 -35.81
CA ARG A 13 -1.14 -1.42 -35.02
C ARG A 13 -1.81 -1.69 -33.68
N LEU A 14 -2.42 -2.88 -33.56
CA LEU A 14 -2.74 -3.48 -32.27
C LEU A 14 -1.40 -3.69 -31.56
N LEU A 15 -1.01 -2.76 -30.68
CA LEU A 15 0.03 -3.01 -29.72
C LEU A 15 -0.45 -4.20 -28.88
N PRO A 16 0.29 -5.30 -28.82
CA PRO A 16 -0.06 -6.38 -27.91
C PRO A 16 -0.04 -5.77 -26.51
N ALA A 17 -1.21 -5.81 -25.83
CA ALA A 17 -1.26 -5.61 -24.39
C ALA A 17 -0.50 -6.80 -23.78
N TYR A 18 0.82 -6.64 -23.67
CA TYR A 18 1.60 -7.55 -22.85
C TYR A 18 0.99 -7.45 -21.45
N PRO A 19 0.57 -8.58 -20.80
CA PRO A 19 0.46 -8.60 -19.36
C PRO A 19 1.79 -8.03 -18.87
N ALA A 20 1.78 -7.17 -17.88
CA ALA A 20 2.99 -6.53 -17.35
C ALA A 20 3.92 -7.66 -16.87
N LYS A 21 4.66 -8.22 -17.82
CA LYS A 21 5.53 -9.34 -17.64
C LYS A 21 6.62 -8.80 -16.73
N GLU A 22 6.98 -9.56 -15.78
CA GLU A 22 7.96 -9.33 -14.71
C GLU A 22 9.28 -8.75 -15.26
N PHE A 23 9.21 -7.54 -15.87
CA PHE A 23 10.34 -6.84 -16.50
C PHE A 23 11.54 -6.76 -15.57
N TRP A 24 11.28 -6.75 -14.24
CA TRP A 24 12.31 -6.75 -13.21
C TRP A 24 13.18 -8.00 -13.23
N ASN A 25 12.71 -9.13 -13.76
CA ASN A 25 13.49 -10.35 -13.93
C ASN A 25 14.31 -10.35 -15.22
N ASP A 26 13.83 -9.65 -16.26
CA ASP A 26 14.40 -9.69 -17.62
C ASP A 26 15.36 -8.52 -17.89
N LYS A 27 15.12 -7.34 -17.29
CA LYS A 27 15.89 -6.12 -17.53
C LYS A 27 16.89 -5.81 -16.42
N ASN A 28 17.96 -5.09 -16.79
CA ASN A 28 18.83 -4.51 -15.77
C ASN A 28 18.13 -3.30 -15.11
N PRO A 29 18.33 -3.09 -13.81
CA PRO A 29 17.72 -1.95 -13.11
C PRO A 29 18.06 -0.58 -13.68
N SER A 30 19.25 -0.44 -14.31
CA SER A 30 19.66 0.78 -15.02
C SER A 30 18.79 1.10 -16.24
N ASP A 31 18.14 0.08 -16.82
CA ASP A 31 17.36 0.18 -18.06
C ASP A 31 15.86 0.33 -17.78
N TRP A 32 15.46 0.38 -16.52
CA TRP A 32 14.06 0.59 -16.14
C TRP A 32 13.65 2.03 -16.43
N ASN A 33 12.58 2.18 -17.19
CA ASN A 33 12.00 3.48 -17.47
C ASN A 33 11.09 3.96 -16.32
N ALA A 34 10.63 5.21 -16.39
CA ALA A 34 9.82 5.80 -15.34
C ALA A 34 8.48 5.07 -15.11
N GLU A 35 7.86 4.55 -16.18
CA GLU A 35 6.59 3.80 -16.09
C GLU A 35 6.80 2.44 -15.41
N GLU A 36 7.90 1.76 -15.71
CA GLU A 36 8.28 0.49 -15.08
C GLU A 36 8.59 0.68 -13.60
N ILE A 37 9.32 1.75 -13.25
CA ILE A 37 9.58 2.12 -11.85
C ILE A 37 8.27 2.41 -11.12
N ASP A 38 7.37 3.19 -11.69
CA ASP A 38 6.05 3.48 -11.10
C ASP A 38 5.23 2.21 -10.90
N LEU A 39 5.20 1.32 -11.90
CA LEU A 39 4.53 0.03 -11.81
C LEU A 39 5.10 -0.83 -10.68
N LEU A 40 6.43 -0.90 -10.56
CA LEU A 40 7.09 -1.67 -9.51
C LEU A 40 6.80 -1.11 -8.12
N LEU A 41 6.79 0.21 -7.99
CA LEU A 41 6.58 0.88 -6.70
C LEU A 41 5.12 0.93 -6.25
N ASN A 42 4.15 0.73 -7.16
CA ASN A 42 2.73 0.91 -6.85
C ASN A 42 1.83 -0.28 -7.20
N LYS A 43 2.23 -1.17 -8.14
CA LYS A 43 1.38 -2.25 -8.66
C LYS A 43 2.17 -3.54 -8.94
N SER A 44 3.08 -3.89 -8.05
CA SER A 44 3.91 -5.10 -8.16
C SER A 44 3.59 -6.12 -7.07
N PRO A 45 4.20 -7.29 -7.06
CA PRO A 45 4.13 -8.22 -5.93
C PRO A 45 4.56 -7.59 -4.60
N TRP A 46 5.51 -6.65 -4.63
CA TRP A 46 6.03 -5.94 -3.45
C TRP A 46 5.25 -4.68 -3.07
N ALA A 47 4.29 -4.24 -3.89
CA ALA A 47 3.50 -3.03 -3.64
C ALA A 47 2.02 -3.32 -3.92
N LYS A 48 1.19 -3.28 -2.88
CA LYS A 48 -0.23 -3.65 -2.94
C LYS A 48 -1.10 -2.58 -2.33
N ASP A 49 -2.26 -2.36 -2.93
CA ASP A 49 -3.32 -1.57 -2.33
C ASP A 49 -3.78 -2.21 -1.02
N ALA A 50 -3.90 -1.40 0.03
CA ALA A 50 -4.43 -1.84 1.30
C ALA A 50 -5.97 -1.83 1.30
N SER A 51 -6.55 -2.82 1.96
CA SER A 51 -7.96 -2.78 2.35
C SER A 51 -8.10 -1.87 3.57
N ILE A 52 -8.94 -0.85 3.48
CA ILE A 52 -9.18 0.11 4.56
C ILE A 52 -10.61 -0.06 5.04
N SER A 53 -10.79 -0.25 6.36
CA SER A 53 -12.09 -0.35 7.03
C SER A 53 -12.18 0.70 8.12
N TYR A 54 -13.37 1.29 8.32
CA TYR A 54 -13.62 2.33 9.31
C TYR A 54 -14.50 1.80 10.45
N TYR A 55 -14.10 2.01 11.70
CA TYR A 55 -14.79 1.55 12.89
C TYR A 55 -15.32 2.70 13.79
N GLY A 56 -15.37 3.91 13.32
CA GLY A 56 -15.75 5.07 14.11
C GLY A 56 -16.92 5.85 13.51
N GLY A 57 -18.09 5.72 14.10
CA GLY A 57 -19.28 6.53 13.79
C GLY A 57 -20.49 5.70 13.39
N GLN A 58 -21.69 6.19 13.72
CA GLN A 58 -23.00 5.55 13.48
C GLN A 58 -23.38 5.35 11.99
N ASN A 59 -22.42 5.44 11.07
CA ASN A 59 -22.60 5.20 9.63
C ASN A 59 -21.54 4.20 9.14
N GLY A 60 -21.44 3.05 9.80
CA GLY A 60 -20.78 1.88 9.23
C GLY A 60 -21.43 1.51 7.88
N PRO A 61 -20.77 0.76 6.98
CA PRO A 61 -21.39 0.28 5.75
C PRO A 61 -22.67 -0.42 6.16
N LEU A 62 -23.80 0.02 5.56
CA LEU A 62 -25.14 -0.53 5.78
C LEU A 62 -25.05 -2.04 5.67
N SER A 63 -25.08 -2.70 6.81
CA SER A 63 -25.38 -4.10 6.93
C SER A 63 -26.67 -4.33 6.15
N ASN A 64 -26.67 -5.32 5.25
CA ASN A 64 -27.84 -5.78 4.51
C ASN A 64 -29.08 -5.76 5.38
N SER A 65 -29.86 -4.69 5.33
CA SER A 65 -31.22 -4.69 5.84
C SER A 65 -32.08 -5.46 4.84
N LEU A 66 -32.65 -6.53 5.36
CA LEU A 66 -33.69 -7.32 4.72
C LEU A 66 -34.81 -6.41 4.15
N PRO A 67 -35.40 -6.74 3.01
CA PRO A 67 -36.47 -5.93 2.42
C PRO A 67 -37.75 -6.08 3.24
N GLY A 68 -38.16 -5.01 3.92
CA GLY A 68 -39.50 -5.00 4.50
C GLY A 68 -39.70 -4.14 5.74
N GLU A 69 -39.26 -2.89 5.79
CA GLU A 69 -39.92 -1.94 6.69
C GLU A 69 -39.87 -0.50 6.11
N ARG A 70 -41.04 -0.04 5.75
CA ARG A 70 -41.31 1.36 5.40
C ARG A 70 -41.34 2.17 6.68
N SER A 71 -40.32 2.94 6.99
CA SER A 71 -40.39 3.93 8.06
C SER A 71 -40.49 5.33 7.47
N ARG A 72 -41.50 6.04 8.00
CA ARG A 72 -41.96 7.37 7.56
C ARG A 72 -40.92 8.45 7.90
N SER A 73 -40.75 9.33 6.93
CA SER A 73 -40.14 10.64 6.99
C SER A 73 -40.43 11.41 8.29
N SER A 74 -39.38 11.90 8.93
CA SER A 74 -39.47 13.07 9.79
C SER A 74 -38.48 14.12 9.26
N ARG A 75 -39.04 15.17 8.65
CA ARG A 75 -38.33 16.39 8.30
C ARG A 75 -38.06 17.15 9.58
N ASN A 76 -36.81 17.40 9.91
CA ASN A 76 -36.46 18.58 10.67
C ASN A 76 -35.09 19.10 10.21
N ALA A 77 -35.12 20.29 9.64
CA ALA A 77 -33.96 21.04 9.19
C ALA A 77 -33.35 21.77 10.41
N SER A 78 -32.10 21.54 10.66
CA SER A 78 -31.28 22.52 11.33
C SER A 78 -29.89 22.60 10.69
N SER A 79 -29.61 23.74 10.10
CA SER A 79 -28.37 24.12 9.49
C SER A 79 -27.28 24.23 10.57
N GLY A 80 -26.45 23.23 10.67
CA GLY A 80 -25.19 23.27 11.39
C GLY A 80 -24.10 22.77 10.44
N THR A 81 -23.20 23.67 10.05
CA THR A 81 -22.01 23.38 9.24
C THR A 81 -21.06 22.57 10.09
N SER A 82 -21.25 21.25 10.16
CA SER A 82 -20.27 20.34 10.70
C SER A 82 -19.16 20.16 9.65
N PRO A 83 -17.87 20.17 10.04
CA PRO A 83 -16.81 19.86 9.09
C PRO A 83 -17.06 18.48 8.51
N SER A 84 -17.15 18.40 7.20
CA SER A 84 -17.37 17.17 6.44
C SER A 84 -16.34 16.12 6.85
N ALA A 85 -16.75 15.15 7.66
CA ALA A 85 -15.94 13.98 7.91
C ALA A 85 -15.69 13.31 6.55
N ALA A 86 -14.44 13.30 6.12
CA ALA A 86 -14.04 12.66 4.86
C ALA A 86 -14.61 11.25 4.80
N SER A 87 -15.33 10.96 3.74
CA SER A 87 -15.96 9.65 3.55
C SER A 87 -14.89 8.55 3.58
N PRO A 88 -15.08 7.45 4.30
CA PRO A 88 -14.09 6.34 4.38
C PRO A 88 -13.65 5.82 3.02
N ALA A 89 -14.47 5.99 2.00
CA ALA A 89 -14.17 5.63 0.60
C ALA A 89 -13.08 6.50 -0.06
N ALA A 90 -12.65 7.59 0.58
CA ALA A 90 -11.64 8.51 0.03
C ALA A 90 -10.20 8.12 0.38
N TRP A 91 -10.00 7.26 1.38
CA TRP A 91 -8.65 6.92 1.83
C TRP A 91 -8.05 5.77 1.03
N LYS A 92 -6.84 6.00 0.56
CA LYS A 92 -6.07 5.03 -0.21
C LYS A 92 -4.68 4.89 0.39
N ALA A 93 -4.23 3.67 0.56
CA ALA A 93 -2.87 3.38 0.99
C ALA A 93 -2.30 2.25 0.14
N ILE A 94 -1.02 2.36 -0.15
CA ILE A 94 -0.20 1.30 -0.73
C ILE A 94 0.75 0.84 0.36
N ILE A 95 0.79 -0.45 0.61
CA ILE A 95 1.82 -1.06 1.45
C ILE A 95 2.90 -1.61 0.53
N ARG A 96 4.12 -1.12 0.71
CA ARG A 96 5.27 -1.47 -0.10
C ARG A 96 6.31 -2.19 0.74
N TRP A 97 6.81 -3.31 0.23
CA TRP A 97 7.92 -4.04 0.85
C TRP A 97 9.24 -3.33 0.55
N GLN A 98 9.58 -2.36 1.38
CA GLN A 98 10.68 -1.41 1.16
C GLN A 98 12.07 -2.07 1.22
N SER A 99 12.24 -3.14 2.01
CA SER A 99 13.49 -3.89 2.13
C SER A 99 13.80 -4.76 0.92
N ALA A 100 12.81 -5.09 0.08
CA ALA A 100 13.01 -5.93 -1.09
C ALA A 100 13.99 -5.29 -2.09
N LEU A 101 14.93 -6.09 -2.60
CA LEU A 101 15.97 -5.60 -3.49
C LEU A 101 15.44 -4.87 -4.72
N PRO A 102 14.42 -5.36 -5.48
CA PRO A 102 13.91 -4.64 -6.64
C PRO A 102 13.30 -3.28 -6.28
N VAL A 103 12.66 -3.16 -5.12
CA VAL A 103 12.11 -1.88 -4.64
C VAL A 103 13.24 -0.91 -4.29
N ARG A 104 14.29 -1.36 -3.62
CA ARG A 104 15.45 -0.53 -3.31
C ARG A 104 16.17 -0.05 -4.57
N LEU A 105 16.33 -0.92 -5.56
CA LEU A 105 16.92 -0.57 -6.86
C LEU A 105 16.09 0.49 -7.59
N ALA A 106 14.76 0.34 -7.61
CA ALA A 106 13.85 1.33 -8.21
C ALA A 106 13.90 2.69 -7.49
N LEU A 107 14.05 2.69 -6.18
CA LEU A 107 14.17 3.90 -5.37
C LEU A 107 15.59 4.49 -5.37
N LYS A 108 16.57 3.81 -5.97
CA LYS A 108 18.00 4.17 -5.90
C LYS A 108 18.46 4.35 -4.44
N ALA A 109 17.93 3.49 -3.57
CA ALA A 109 18.23 3.55 -2.14
C ALA A 109 19.62 2.97 -1.87
N GLU A 110 20.38 3.66 -1.01
CA GLU A 110 21.67 3.18 -0.56
C GLU A 110 21.51 1.87 0.26
N PRO A 111 22.51 0.98 0.21
CA PRO A 111 22.55 -0.18 1.06
C PRO A 111 22.45 0.20 2.53
N SER A 112 21.57 -0.45 3.27
CA SER A 112 21.39 -0.23 4.69
C SER A 112 21.49 -1.55 5.46
N PRO A 113 22.23 -1.61 6.58
CA PRO A 113 22.30 -2.80 7.42
C PRO A 113 20.92 -3.21 8.00
N ASP A 114 19.99 -2.29 8.02
CA ASP A 114 18.62 -2.56 8.49
C ASP A 114 17.89 -3.53 7.57
N THR A 115 18.17 -3.54 6.28
CA THR A 115 17.53 -4.45 5.33
C THR A 115 17.92 -5.91 5.53
N GLU A 116 19.03 -6.18 6.21
CA GLU A 116 19.45 -7.52 6.59
C GLU A 116 18.78 -7.98 7.89
N LYS A 117 18.49 -7.04 8.80
CA LYS A 117 17.94 -7.32 10.14
C LYS A 117 16.42 -7.27 10.19
N PHE A 118 15.79 -6.51 9.29
CA PHE A 118 14.36 -6.22 9.32
C PHE A 118 13.68 -6.44 7.97
N TYR A 119 12.46 -6.93 8.01
CA TYR A 119 11.49 -6.70 6.95
C TYR A 119 10.97 -5.27 7.12
N ILE A 120 11.15 -4.43 6.11
CA ILE A 120 10.74 -3.03 6.18
C ILE A 120 9.56 -2.83 5.23
N LEU A 121 8.41 -2.47 5.79
CA LEU A 121 7.23 -2.12 5.02
C LEU A 121 7.00 -0.61 5.08
N ASN A 122 6.69 0.00 3.94
CA ASN A 122 6.34 1.42 3.85
C ASN A 122 4.85 1.55 3.49
N MET A 123 4.11 2.24 4.34
CA MET A 123 2.73 2.63 4.06
C MET A 123 2.72 4.05 3.48
N VAL A 124 2.25 4.18 2.25
CA VAL A 124 2.22 5.42 1.48
C VAL A 124 0.80 5.70 1.01
N GLY A 125 0.33 6.91 1.10
CA GLY A 125 -0.98 7.31 0.57
C GLY A 125 -1.74 8.30 1.45
N ASP A 126 -3.00 8.53 1.09
CA ASP A 126 -3.94 9.39 1.81
C ASP A 126 -4.59 8.61 2.95
N VAL A 127 -3.84 8.40 4.02
CA VAL A 127 -4.36 7.87 5.29
C VAL A 127 -4.09 8.90 6.39
N PRO A 128 -4.84 8.88 7.49
CA PRO A 128 -4.54 9.75 8.62
C PRO A 128 -3.06 9.63 8.96
N SER A 129 -2.40 10.76 8.97
CA SER A 129 -0.96 10.82 9.19
C SER A 129 -0.60 10.11 10.49
N VAL A 130 0.23 9.08 10.39
CA VAL A 130 0.99 8.57 11.53
C VAL A 130 2.10 9.56 11.88
N GLY A 131 2.28 10.57 11.02
CA GLY A 131 3.25 11.64 11.17
C GLY A 131 2.97 12.51 12.39
N ALA A 132 4.03 13.12 12.92
CA ALA A 132 3.93 14.10 14.00
C ALA A 132 2.96 15.24 13.63
N THR A 133 2.11 15.62 14.55
CA THR A 133 1.49 16.95 14.47
C THR A 133 2.60 18.00 14.64
N PRO A 134 2.50 19.18 14.00
CA PRO A 134 3.54 20.20 14.09
C PRO A 134 3.96 20.55 15.53
N ASP A 135 3.04 20.43 16.47
CA ASP A 135 3.21 20.80 17.88
C ASP A 135 3.53 19.58 18.79
N GLU A 136 3.74 18.39 18.22
CA GLU A 136 3.99 17.16 18.99
C GLU A 136 5.42 17.13 19.52
N ASP A 137 5.56 17.03 20.83
CA ASP A 137 6.86 16.86 21.47
C ASP A 137 7.43 15.44 21.28
N ALA A 138 8.71 15.25 21.70
CA ALA A 138 9.37 13.95 21.54
C ALA A 138 8.72 12.85 22.39
N ALA A 139 8.16 13.16 23.55
CA ALA A 139 7.53 12.19 24.44
C ALA A 139 6.17 11.74 23.88
N GLN A 140 5.38 12.67 23.38
CA GLN A 140 4.11 12.36 22.70
C GLN A 140 4.32 11.49 21.47
N ARG A 141 5.35 11.80 20.67
CA ARG A 141 5.73 11.00 19.50
C ARG A 141 6.14 9.58 19.89
N ALA A 142 6.95 9.43 20.94
CA ALA A 142 7.36 8.13 21.43
C ALA A 142 6.16 7.32 21.93
N ALA A 143 5.27 7.92 22.72
CA ALA A 143 4.06 7.27 23.21
C ALA A 143 3.14 6.81 22.07
N ARG A 144 2.99 7.63 21.03
CA ARG A 144 2.23 7.28 19.84
C ARG A 144 2.85 6.11 19.08
N PHE A 145 4.16 6.08 18.91
CA PHE A 145 4.85 4.97 18.27
C PHE A 145 4.74 3.67 19.08
N GLU A 146 4.79 3.74 20.41
CA GLU A 146 4.56 2.56 21.26
C GLU A 146 3.11 2.03 21.12
N THR A 147 2.12 2.92 21.06
CA THR A 147 0.73 2.54 20.79
C THR A 147 0.61 1.88 19.41
N LEU A 148 1.27 2.42 18.41
CA LEU A 148 1.24 1.89 17.06
C LEU A 148 1.89 0.50 16.97
N LYS A 149 2.97 0.25 17.71
CA LYS A 149 3.58 -1.09 17.80
C LYS A 149 2.62 -2.14 18.33
N GLN A 150 1.76 -1.81 19.29
CA GLN A 150 0.79 -2.75 19.87
C GLN A 150 -0.32 -3.17 18.90
N VAL A 151 -0.65 -2.31 17.94
CA VAL A 151 -1.75 -2.52 17.00
C VAL A 151 -1.29 -2.87 15.58
N THR A 152 0.02 -2.94 15.37
CA THR A 152 0.61 -3.23 14.05
C THR A 152 1.24 -4.61 14.04
N LYS A 153 0.83 -5.43 13.07
CA LYS A 153 1.24 -6.82 12.96
C LYS A 153 1.67 -7.18 11.55
N LEU A 154 2.66 -8.05 11.46
CA LEU A 154 2.99 -8.80 10.26
C LEU A 154 2.83 -10.28 10.61
N GLU A 155 1.83 -10.92 10.04
CA GLU A 155 1.46 -12.30 10.35
C GLU A 155 1.78 -13.23 9.19
N HIS A 156 2.24 -14.44 9.53
CA HIS A 156 2.53 -15.51 8.61
C HIS A 156 2.14 -16.84 9.25
N LYS A 157 1.29 -17.65 8.61
CA LYS A 157 0.79 -18.94 9.11
C LYS A 157 0.23 -18.94 10.56
N GLY A 158 -0.19 -17.78 11.05
CA GLY A 158 -0.66 -17.61 12.43
C GLY A 158 0.42 -17.14 13.40
N ASP A 159 1.67 -17.15 13.00
CA ASP A 159 2.76 -16.58 13.78
C ASP A 159 2.87 -15.07 13.52
N GLU A 160 3.14 -14.30 14.58
CA GLU A 160 3.34 -12.86 14.52
C GLU A 160 4.82 -12.53 14.46
N ILE A 161 5.21 -11.73 13.46
CA ILE A 161 6.56 -11.18 13.36
C ILE A 161 6.57 -9.85 14.11
N LEU A 162 7.48 -9.76 15.09
CA LEU A 162 7.53 -8.63 16.01
C LEU A 162 7.93 -7.32 15.33
N LEU A 163 7.12 -6.29 15.53
CA LEU A 163 7.43 -4.92 15.13
C LEU A 163 8.45 -4.33 16.11
N SER A 164 9.61 -3.93 15.60
CA SER A 164 10.71 -3.39 16.40
C SER A 164 10.64 -1.88 16.51
N ARG A 165 10.38 -1.18 15.42
CA ARG A 165 10.29 0.29 15.40
C ARG A 165 9.42 0.80 14.26
N VAL A 166 9.00 2.07 14.39
CA VAL A 166 8.26 2.80 13.36
C VAL A 166 8.96 4.14 13.13
N GLU A 167 9.09 4.51 11.87
CA GLU A 167 9.70 5.77 11.43
C GLU A 167 8.84 6.46 10.38
N VAL A 168 9.00 7.76 10.24
CA VAL A 168 8.39 8.53 9.15
C VAL A 168 9.40 8.61 8.01
N ALA A 169 9.02 8.09 6.83
CA ALA A 169 9.82 8.25 5.64
C ALA A 169 9.59 9.66 5.06
N PRO A 170 10.66 10.43 4.82
CA PRO A 170 10.52 11.71 4.16
C PRO A 170 10.06 11.53 2.70
N LYS A 171 9.33 12.51 2.19
CA LYS A 171 9.03 12.59 0.76
C LYS A 171 10.34 12.78 -0.01
N ASN A 172 10.51 12.03 -1.09
CA ASN A 172 11.58 12.22 -2.05
C ASN A 172 11.03 12.26 -3.49
N ASN A 173 11.91 12.43 -4.48
CA ASN A 173 11.50 12.56 -5.89
C ASN A 173 10.82 11.29 -6.47
N LEU A 174 11.00 10.14 -5.83
CA LEU A 174 10.50 8.84 -6.30
C LEU A 174 9.44 8.23 -5.38
N SER A 175 9.24 8.79 -4.17
CA SER A 175 8.28 8.27 -3.19
C SER A 175 7.64 9.39 -2.41
N LEU A 176 6.33 9.26 -2.18
CA LEU A 176 5.59 10.11 -1.24
C LEU A 176 6.09 9.87 0.19
N ALA A 177 5.85 10.84 1.08
CA ALA A 177 6.04 10.62 2.50
C ALA A 177 5.22 9.41 2.96
N GLY A 178 5.77 8.62 3.85
CA GLY A 178 5.13 7.39 4.31
C GLY A 178 5.52 7.03 5.73
N THR A 179 5.03 5.90 6.20
CA THR A 179 5.38 5.32 7.49
C THR A 179 6.12 4.01 7.28
N LEU A 180 7.33 3.92 7.82
CA LEU A 180 8.18 2.74 7.78
C LEU A 180 7.95 1.90 9.04
N PHE A 181 7.63 0.63 8.83
CA PHE A 181 7.45 -0.37 9.86
C PHE A 181 8.58 -1.40 9.74
N TYR A 182 9.35 -1.57 10.82
CA TYR A 182 10.51 -2.48 10.87
C TYR A 182 10.16 -3.72 11.68
N PHE A 183 10.01 -4.85 11.01
CA PHE A 183 9.72 -6.15 11.61
C PHE A 183 10.97 -7.00 11.69
N SER A 184 11.22 -7.62 12.84
CA SER A 184 12.41 -8.46 13.05
C SER A 184 12.43 -9.65 12.10
N ARG A 185 13.58 -9.93 11.46
CA ARG A 185 13.80 -11.14 10.65
C ARG A 185 14.06 -12.41 11.49
N GLY A 186 13.69 -12.42 12.78
CA GLY A 186 13.80 -13.60 13.62
C GLY A 186 13.02 -14.80 13.12
N LEU A 187 11.91 -14.56 12.40
CA LEU A 187 11.16 -15.58 11.68
C LEU A 187 11.41 -15.41 10.17
N ALA A 188 12.02 -16.43 9.56
CA ALA A 188 12.31 -16.42 8.14
C ALA A 188 11.07 -16.76 7.31
N LEU A 189 10.64 -15.82 6.46
CA LEU A 189 9.60 -16.03 5.47
C LEU A 189 10.16 -16.81 4.27
N ARG A 190 9.38 -17.77 3.75
CA ARG A 190 9.77 -18.65 2.64
C ARG A 190 8.71 -18.64 1.53
N PRO A 191 9.05 -18.96 0.27
CA PRO A 191 8.07 -19.03 -0.81
C PRO A 191 6.93 -20.01 -0.54
N GLU A 192 7.20 -21.12 0.21
CA GLU A 192 6.22 -22.13 0.59
C GLU A 192 5.18 -21.63 1.59
N ASP A 193 5.45 -20.54 2.24
CA ASP A 193 4.58 -19.96 3.29
C ASP A 193 3.34 -19.30 2.72
N LYS A 194 3.17 -19.31 1.44
CA LYS A 194 2.02 -18.79 0.68
C LYS A 194 1.82 -17.28 0.85
N GLN A 195 1.61 -16.80 2.07
CA GLN A 195 1.13 -15.44 2.30
C GLN A 195 1.70 -14.82 3.58
N ALA A 196 2.05 -13.53 3.52
CA ALA A 196 2.25 -12.66 4.68
C ALA A 196 1.16 -11.58 4.71
N THR A 197 0.64 -11.27 5.90
CA THR A 197 -0.42 -10.28 6.09
C THR A 197 0.06 -9.16 7.01
N PHE A 198 0.10 -7.96 6.47
CA PHE A 198 0.31 -6.74 7.25
C PHE A 198 -1.03 -6.20 7.73
N SER A 199 -1.12 -5.75 8.98
CA SER A 199 -2.27 -5.04 9.51
C SER A 199 -1.85 -3.98 10.52
N THR A 200 -2.56 -2.85 10.56
CA THR A 200 -2.36 -1.78 11.54
C THR A 200 -3.65 -1.02 11.78
N LYS A 201 -3.74 -0.32 12.92
CA LYS A 201 -4.87 0.54 13.27
C LYS A 201 -4.40 2.00 13.39
N LEU A 202 -5.10 2.88 12.71
CA LEU A 202 -4.83 4.31 12.69
C LEU A 202 -6.07 5.07 13.20
N GLY A 203 -6.16 5.23 14.51
CA GLY A 203 -7.39 5.74 15.13
C GLY A 203 -8.58 4.84 14.78
N PRO A 204 -9.63 5.37 14.11
CA PRO A 204 -10.82 4.59 13.77
C PRO A 204 -10.68 3.74 12.50
N ILE A 205 -9.48 3.63 11.95
CA ILE A 205 -9.23 2.95 10.67
C ILE A 205 -8.41 1.71 10.87
N ASP A 206 -8.86 0.58 10.31
CA ASP A 206 -8.06 -0.61 10.11
C ASP A 206 -7.51 -0.62 8.69
N VAL A 207 -6.22 -0.85 8.58
CA VAL A 207 -5.49 -1.02 7.32
C VAL A 207 -4.97 -2.45 7.26
N LYS A 208 -5.28 -3.17 6.19
CA LYS A 208 -4.84 -4.55 6.00
C LYS A 208 -4.34 -4.78 4.58
N CYS A 209 -3.22 -5.48 4.45
CA CYS A 209 -2.64 -5.82 3.16
C CYS A 209 -2.09 -7.25 3.17
N LYS A 210 -2.28 -7.98 2.07
CA LYS A 210 -1.83 -9.37 1.90
C LYS A 210 -0.83 -9.47 0.78
N PHE A 211 0.28 -10.14 1.05
CA PHE A 211 1.34 -10.41 0.08
C PHE A 211 1.43 -11.91 -0.19
N THR A 212 1.42 -12.29 -1.47
CA THR A 212 1.64 -13.67 -1.91
C THR A 212 3.14 -13.87 -2.09
N LEU A 213 3.78 -14.61 -1.20
CA LEU A 213 5.24 -14.71 -1.15
C LEU A 213 5.84 -15.35 -2.40
N ARG A 214 5.15 -16.33 -3.00
CA ARG A 214 5.59 -16.97 -4.25
C ARG A 214 5.69 -16.02 -5.45
N ASP A 215 4.95 -14.90 -5.41
CA ASP A 215 4.96 -13.91 -6.48
C ASP A 215 6.10 -12.89 -6.29
N MET A 216 6.70 -12.83 -5.09
CA MET A 216 7.73 -11.86 -4.72
C MET A 216 9.14 -12.36 -5.07
N MET A 217 9.27 -12.98 -6.24
CA MET A 217 10.52 -13.52 -6.74
C MET A 217 11.24 -12.51 -7.62
N TYR A 218 12.50 -12.28 -7.34
CA TYR A 218 13.39 -11.47 -8.14
C TYR A 218 14.61 -12.30 -8.55
N ARG A 219 14.77 -12.54 -9.85
CA ARG A 219 15.86 -13.34 -10.41
C ARG A 219 16.02 -14.71 -9.72
N GLY A 220 14.88 -15.36 -9.43
CA GLY A 220 14.83 -16.67 -8.81
C GLY A 220 14.94 -16.72 -7.30
N ASN A 221 15.11 -15.57 -6.61
CA ASN A 221 15.19 -15.50 -5.16
C ASN A 221 13.95 -14.78 -4.58
N LEU A 222 13.46 -15.23 -3.42
CA LEU A 222 12.45 -14.51 -2.66
C LEU A 222 13.09 -13.24 -2.08
N GLU A 223 12.58 -12.07 -2.49
CA GLU A 223 13.09 -10.77 -2.04
C GLU A 223 12.05 -10.06 -1.15
N LEU A 224 12.46 -9.76 0.10
CA LEU A 224 11.59 -9.22 1.14
C LEU A 224 12.28 -8.09 1.93
#